data_160e011b3165516939523c98718232db
#
_entry.id   160e011b3165516939523c98718232db
#
_cell.length_a   1.000
_cell.length_b   1.000
_cell.length_c   1.000
_cell.angle_alpha   90.00
_cell.angle_beta   90.00
_cell.angle_gamma   90.00
#
_symmetry.space_group_name_H-M   'P 1'
#
loop_
_entity.id
_entity.type
_entity.pdbx_description
1 polymer ?
#
loop_
_entity_poly.entity_id
_entity_poly.type
_entity_poly.pdbx_seq_one_letter_code
_entity_poly.pdbx_strand_id
1 'polypeptide(L)'
;GEKYDEFVDKFVRAARKHYPNAYIHFEDFGLNNARRILDKYTPEISCFNDDVQGTGCVTLAAIMAAFQVSGVKWEDARFVMFGSGTAGTGIADQIKDAISQRSGKSTEEAGQQIW
;
A
#
# COMPACT_ATOMS: atom_id res chain seq x y z
N GLY A 1 15.38 -0.75 14.70
CA GLY A 1 15.56 -0.44 16.14
C GLY A 1 15.70 1.06 16.37
N GLU A 2 15.77 1.49 17.61
CA GLU A 2 15.68 2.89 18.04
C GLU A 2 16.61 3.85 17.27
N LYS A 3 17.89 3.49 17.10
CA LYS A 3 18.85 4.31 16.33
C LYS A 3 18.47 4.50 14.87
N TYR A 4 17.87 3.50 14.27
CA TYR A 4 17.37 3.58 12.91
C TYR A 4 16.17 4.54 12.82
N ASP A 5 15.26 4.44 13.79
CA ASP A 5 14.08 5.28 13.85
C ASP A 5 14.44 6.75 14.10
N GLU A 6 15.43 6.99 14.97
CA GLU A 6 15.99 8.33 15.18
C GLU A 6 16.61 8.91 13.90
N PHE A 7 17.35 8.08 13.14
CA PHE A 7 17.96 8.52 11.89
C PHE A 7 16.89 8.94 10.86
N VAL A 8 15.87 8.08 10.67
CA VAL A 8 14.75 8.39 9.76
C VAL A 8 14.01 9.66 10.19
N ASP A 9 13.76 9.80 11.50
CA ASP A 9 13.08 10.98 12.04
C ASP A 9 13.89 12.27 11.80
N LYS A 10 15.18 12.24 12.04
CA LYS A 10 16.08 13.37 11.74
C LYS A 10 16.06 13.74 10.25
N PHE A 11 16.09 12.74 9.38
CA PHE A 11 15.99 12.97 7.94
C PHE A 11 14.66 13.64 7.56
N VAL A 12 13.54 13.08 8.02
CA VAL A 12 12.21 13.61 7.71
C VAL A 12 12.07 15.06 8.20
N ARG A 13 12.50 15.35 9.44
CA ARG A 13 12.46 16.71 10.00
C ARG A 13 13.36 17.68 9.26
N ALA A 14 14.56 17.25 8.86
CA ALA A 14 15.46 18.06 8.06
C ALA A 14 14.88 18.36 6.66
N ALA A 15 14.33 17.33 6.00
CA ALA A 15 13.66 17.49 4.70
C ALA A 15 12.50 18.48 4.79
N ARG A 16 11.65 18.37 5.80
CA ARG A 16 10.51 19.28 6.01
C ARG A 16 10.96 20.70 6.35
N LYS A 17 12.05 20.87 7.09
CA LYS A 17 12.62 22.19 7.41
C LYS A 17 13.13 22.92 6.18
N HIS A 18 13.86 22.21 5.29
CA HIS A 18 14.48 22.82 4.12
C HIS A 18 13.52 22.88 2.92
N TYR A 19 12.59 21.94 2.84
CA TYR A 19 11.63 21.79 1.74
C TYR A 19 10.20 21.61 2.29
N PRO A 20 9.58 22.64 2.87
CA PRO A 20 8.31 22.52 3.58
C PRO A 20 7.14 22.03 2.73
N ASN A 21 7.20 22.25 1.43
CA ASN A 21 6.17 21.83 0.47
C ASN A 21 6.55 20.57 -0.33
N ALA A 22 7.70 19.95 -0.01
CA ALA A 22 8.11 18.76 -0.72
C ALA A 22 7.27 17.54 -0.28
N TYR A 23 7.00 16.69 -1.25
CA TYR A 23 6.45 15.37 -1.05
C TYR A 23 7.59 14.39 -0.78
N ILE A 24 7.48 13.57 0.25
CA ILE A 24 8.53 12.60 0.58
C ILE A 24 8.13 11.22 0.03
N HIS A 25 8.91 10.73 -0.90
CA HIS A 25 8.77 9.41 -1.50
C HIS A 25 9.72 8.43 -0.80
N PHE A 26 9.17 7.49 -0.06
CA PHE A 26 9.92 6.41 0.58
C PHE A 26 10.06 5.23 -0.40
N GLU A 27 11.26 4.63 -0.44
CA GLU A 27 11.62 3.52 -1.32
C GLU A 27 12.62 2.61 -0.60
N ASP A 28 12.53 1.30 -0.84
CA ASP A 28 13.49 0.30 -0.36
C ASP A 28 13.70 0.22 1.18
N PHE A 29 12.66 0.51 1.96
CA PHE A 29 12.74 0.41 3.43
C PHE A 29 12.64 -1.02 3.97
N GLY A 30 12.27 -1.99 3.14
CA GLY A 30 12.11 -3.39 3.49
C GLY A 30 10.90 -3.70 4.37
N LEU A 31 10.59 -5.00 4.46
CA LEU A 31 9.34 -5.52 5.04
C LEU A 31 9.02 -4.96 6.45
N ASN A 32 10.02 -4.95 7.33
CA ASN A 32 9.79 -4.59 8.74
C ASN A 32 9.65 -3.08 8.98
N ASN A 33 10.04 -2.26 8.02
CA ASN A 33 10.12 -0.81 8.19
C ASN A 33 9.15 -0.04 7.30
N ALA A 34 8.92 -0.50 6.06
CA ALA A 34 8.18 0.25 5.06
C ALA A 34 6.79 0.67 5.53
N ARG A 35 5.95 -0.28 5.95
CA ARG A 35 4.60 -0.01 6.45
C ARG A 35 4.64 0.85 7.72
N ARG A 36 5.47 0.49 8.68
CA ARG A 36 5.57 1.18 9.97
C ARG A 36 6.01 2.65 9.82
N ILE A 37 6.95 2.93 8.92
CA ILE A 37 7.40 4.29 8.63
C ILE A 37 6.31 5.07 7.90
N LEU A 38 5.67 4.46 6.91
CA LEU A 38 4.54 5.07 6.21
C LEU A 38 3.42 5.46 7.18
N ASP A 39 2.97 4.53 8.02
CA ASP A 39 1.89 4.75 8.97
C ASP A 39 2.26 5.84 10.00
N LYS A 40 3.52 5.89 10.42
CA LYS A 40 4.01 6.92 11.35
C LYS A 40 3.91 8.33 10.77
N TYR A 41 4.31 8.50 9.51
CA TYR A 41 4.45 9.86 8.95
C TYR A 41 3.26 10.33 8.12
N THR A 42 2.42 9.45 7.60
CA THR A 42 1.24 9.82 6.79
C THR A 42 0.32 10.84 7.49
N PRO A 43 0.07 10.77 8.82
CA PRO A 43 -0.76 11.77 9.50
C PRO A 43 -0.12 13.17 9.61
N GLU A 44 1.22 13.27 9.49
CA GLU A 44 1.96 14.50 9.76
C GLU A 44 2.47 15.19 8.50
N ILE A 45 2.78 14.43 7.45
CA ILE A 45 3.41 14.95 6.23
C ILE A 45 2.84 14.31 4.97
N SER A 46 2.98 15.01 3.85
CA SER A 46 2.70 14.43 2.53
C SER A 46 3.80 13.45 2.16
N CYS A 47 3.54 12.17 2.29
CA CYS A 47 4.47 11.10 1.96
C CYS A 47 3.79 9.91 1.28
N PHE A 48 4.61 9.06 0.69
CA PHE A 48 4.21 7.89 -0.08
C PHE A 48 5.29 6.83 0.04
N ASN A 49 4.93 5.58 0.05
CA ASN A 49 5.87 4.47 -0.07
C ASN A 49 5.54 3.65 -1.31
N ASP A 50 6.48 3.56 -2.24
CA ASP A 50 6.28 2.90 -3.53
C ASP A 50 6.07 1.39 -3.38
N ASP A 51 6.88 0.73 -2.54
CA ASP A 51 6.77 -0.71 -2.29
C ASP A 51 5.42 -1.12 -1.71
N VAL A 52 4.83 -0.26 -0.87
CA VAL A 52 3.54 -0.52 -0.22
C VAL A 52 2.38 -0.06 -1.10
N GLN A 53 2.47 1.14 -1.67
CA GLN A 53 1.35 1.81 -2.32
C GLN A 53 1.44 1.80 -3.85
N GLY A 54 2.63 2.04 -4.42
CA GLY A 54 2.81 2.14 -5.87
C GLY A 54 2.64 0.80 -6.57
N THR A 55 3.33 -0.23 -6.12
CA THR A 55 3.20 -1.60 -6.65
C THR A 55 1.76 -2.11 -6.54
N GLY A 56 1.08 -1.81 -5.44
CA GLY A 56 -0.33 -2.13 -5.27
C GLY A 56 -1.23 -1.42 -6.28
N CYS A 57 -1.00 -0.13 -6.51
CA CYS A 57 -1.75 0.67 -7.46
C CYS A 57 -1.62 0.14 -8.90
N VAL A 58 -0.40 -0.15 -9.35
CA VAL A 58 -0.15 -0.70 -10.70
C VAL A 58 -0.79 -2.08 -10.86
N THR A 59 -0.65 -2.94 -9.86
CA THR A 59 -1.26 -4.28 -9.87
C THR A 59 -2.79 -4.18 -9.91
N LEU A 60 -3.38 -3.32 -9.10
CA LEU A 60 -4.82 -3.10 -9.09
C LEU A 60 -5.32 -2.59 -10.45
N ALA A 61 -4.60 -1.67 -11.09
CA ALA A 61 -4.95 -1.18 -12.42
C ALA A 61 -4.95 -2.31 -13.47
N ALA A 62 -3.95 -3.20 -13.41
CA ALA A 62 -3.88 -4.37 -14.29
C ALA A 62 -5.05 -5.34 -14.05
N ILE A 63 -5.43 -5.58 -12.78
CA ILE A 63 -6.59 -6.42 -12.41
C ILE A 63 -7.88 -5.80 -12.95
N MET A 64 -8.06 -4.49 -12.79
CA MET A 64 -9.24 -3.78 -13.30
C MET A 64 -9.38 -3.94 -14.82
N ALA A 65 -8.28 -3.80 -15.56
CA ALA A 65 -8.26 -4.01 -17.00
C ALA A 65 -8.58 -5.47 -17.37
N ALA A 66 -7.99 -6.44 -16.66
CA ALA A 66 -8.25 -7.86 -16.86
C ALA A 66 -9.72 -8.22 -16.62
N PHE A 67 -10.34 -7.67 -15.58
CA PHE A 67 -11.77 -7.91 -15.32
C PHE A 67 -12.68 -7.30 -16.37
N GLN A 68 -12.30 -6.15 -16.90
CA GLN A 68 -13.04 -5.52 -17.99
C GLN A 68 -13.02 -6.39 -19.26
N VAL A 69 -11.89 -7.04 -19.55
CA VAL A 69 -11.74 -7.91 -20.72
C VAL A 69 -12.39 -9.28 -20.50
N SER A 70 -12.22 -9.88 -19.32
CA SER A 70 -12.70 -11.23 -19.01
C SER A 70 -14.18 -11.28 -18.60
N GLY A 71 -14.75 -10.14 -18.19
CA GLY A 71 -16.11 -10.09 -17.66
C GLY A 71 -16.27 -10.63 -16.24
N VAL A 72 -15.15 -10.95 -15.54
CA VAL A 72 -15.18 -11.37 -14.14
C VAL A 72 -15.68 -10.23 -13.27
N LYS A 73 -16.63 -10.53 -12.39
CA LYS A 73 -17.16 -9.55 -11.44
C LYS A 73 -16.35 -9.55 -10.14
N TRP A 74 -16.27 -8.40 -9.50
CA TRP A 74 -15.53 -8.22 -8.26
C TRP A 74 -16.02 -9.14 -7.12
N GLU A 75 -17.33 -9.34 -7.03
CA GLU A 75 -17.96 -10.20 -6.03
C GLU A 75 -17.61 -11.68 -6.19
N ASP A 76 -17.27 -12.12 -7.40
CA ASP A 76 -16.98 -13.51 -7.75
C ASP A 76 -15.48 -13.82 -7.83
N ALA A 77 -14.65 -12.78 -7.85
CA ALA A 77 -13.21 -12.93 -7.98
C ALA A 77 -12.57 -13.66 -6.79
N ARG A 78 -11.51 -14.41 -7.06
CA ARG A 78 -10.68 -15.09 -6.06
C ARG A 78 -9.22 -14.75 -6.32
N PHE A 79 -8.50 -14.42 -5.27
CA PHE A 79 -7.10 -14.04 -5.36
C PHE A 79 -6.23 -14.94 -4.49
N VAL A 80 -5.12 -15.38 -5.06
CA VAL A 80 -4.08 -16.09 -4.30
C VAL A 80 -2.83 -15.22 -4.30
N MET A 81 -2.38 -14.80 -3.12
CA MET A 81 -1.18 -14.00 -2.93
C MET A 81 0.00 -14.94 -2.66
N PHE A 82 0.83 -15.18 -3.68
CA PHE A 82 2.02 -16.00 -3.53
C PHE A 82 3.20 -15.13 -3.08
N GLY A 83 3.24 -14.82 -1.79
CA GLY A 83 4.24 -13.98 -1.15
C GLY A 83 3.62 -12.94 -0.23
N SER A 84 4.17 -12.81 0.98
CA SER A 84 3.70 -11.91 2.03
C SER A 84 4.73 -10.84 2.41
N GLY A 85 5.54 -10.42 1.44
CA GLY A 85 6.46 -9.30 1.58
C GLY A 85 5.77 -7.94 1.59
N THR A 86 6.54 -6.86 1.60
CA THR A 86 6.02 -5.48 1.62
C THR A 86 5.06 -5.21 0.47
N ALA A 87 5.44 -5.59 -0.75
CA ALA A 87 4.61 -5.43 -1.94
C ALA A 87 3.36 -6.32 -1.87
N GLY A 88 3.51 -7.61 -1.53
CA GLY A 88 2.38 -8.56 -1.47
C GLY A 88 1.29 -8.13 -0.50
N THR A 89 1.65 -7.66 0.69
CA THR A 89 0.68 -7.15 1.66
C THR A 89 0.03 -5.85 1.22
N GLY A 90 0.79 -4.94 0.62
CA GLY A 90 0.26 -3.69 0.07
C GLY A 90 -0.73 -3.93 -1.09
N ILE A 91 -0.42 -4.88 -1.98
CA ILE A 91 -1.31 -5.32 -3.06
C ILE A 91 -2.60 -5.90 -2.49
N ALA A 92 -2.51 -6.81 -1.51
CA ALA A 92 -3.67 -7.45 -0.91
C ALA A 92 -4.61 -6.43 -0.25
N ASP A 93 -4.07 -5.44 0.46
CA ASP A 93 -4.86 -4.36 1.06
C ASP A 93 -5.64 -3.57 0.01
N GLN A 94 -4.99 -3.19 -1.09
CA GLN A 94 -5.66 -2.42 -2.16
C GLN A 94 -6.69 -3.25 -2.92
N ILE A 95 -6.44 -4.54 -3.16
CA ILE A 95 -7.43 -5.46 -3.75
C ILE A 95 -8.65 -5.58 -2.84
N LYS A 96 -8.44 -5.78 -1.53
CA LYS A 96 -9.50 -5.86 -0.52
C LYS A 96 -10.39 -4.61 -0.54
N ASP A 97 -9.77 -3.44 -0.54
CA ASP A 97 -10.49 -2.17 -0.59
C ASP A 97 -11.27 -2.00 -1.91
N ALA A 98 -10.68 -2.39 -3.03
CA ALA A 98 -11.35 -2.35 -4.33
C ALA A 98 -12.54 -3.31 -4.40
N ILE A 99 -12.43 -4.53 -3.88
CA ILE A 99 -13.56 -5.48 -3.77
C ILE A 99 -14.68 -4.85 -2.94
N SER A 100 -14.36 -4.32 -1.76
CA SER A 100 -15.33 -3.66 -0.89
C SER A 100 -16.06 -2.52 -1.59
N GLN A 101 -15.34 -1.60 -2.21
CA GLN A 101 -15.91 -0.45 -2.89
C GLN A 101 -16.77 -0.82 -4.12
N ARG A 102 -16.35 -1.84 -4.87
CA ARG A 102 -16.99 -2.22 -6.14
C ARG A 102 -18.15 -3.21 -5.98
N SER A 103 -18.10 -4.07 -4.96
CA SER A 103 -19.15 -5.07 -4.70
C SER A 103 -20.12 -4.67 -3.60
N GLY A 104 -19.81 -3.64 -2.81
CA GLY A 104 -20.60 -3.25 -1.63
C GLY A 104 -20.42 -4.16 -0.41
N LYS A 105 -19.50 -5.14 -0.47
CA LYS A 105 -19.13 -5.99 0.68
C LYS A 105 -18.39 -5.20 1.74
N SER A 106 -18.45 -5.64 2.98
CA SER A 106 -17.56 -5.14 4.02
C SER A 106 -16.10 -5.51 3.71
N THR A 107 -15.14 -4.81 4.32
CA THR A 107 -13.71 -5.13 4.16
C THR A 107 -13.35 -6.52 4.69
N GLU A 108 -14.07 -7.01 5.71
CA GLU A 108 -13.92 -8.36 6.23
C GLU A 108 -14.38 -9.42 5.22
N GLU A 109 -15.55 -9.23 4.64
CA GLU A 109 -16.07 -10.12 3.59
C GLU A 109 -15.18 -10.09 2.33
N ALA A 110 -14.72 -8.90 1.94
CA ALA A 110 -13.79 -8.75 0.83
C ALA A 110 -12.45 -9.50 1.10
N GLY A 111 -11.97 -9.46 2.34
CA GLY A 111 -10.76 -10.19 2.75
C GLY A 111 -10.88 -11.71 2.59
N GLN A 112 -12.08 -12.28 2.67
CA GLN A 112 -12.31 -13.72 2.46
C GLN A 112 -12.12 -14.17 1.00
N GLN A 113 -11.95 -13.23 0.06
CA GLN A 113 -11.66 -13.54 -1.34
C GLN A 113 -10.17 -13.59 -1.63
N ILE A 114 -9.30 -13.36 -0.64
CA ILE A 114 -7.84 -13.25 -0.78
C ILE A 114 -7.17 -14.27 0.16
N TRP A 115 -6.28 -15.13 -0.37
CA TRP A 115 -5.50 -16.15 0.35
C TRP A 115 -4.01 -15.97 0.20
#